data_1e248869109770b1961d71864e32aa6f
#
_entry.id   1e248869109770b1961d71864e32aa6f
#
_cell.length_a   1.000
_cell.length_b   1.000
_cell.length_c   1.000
_cell.angle_alpha   90.00
_cell.angle_beta   90.00
_cell.angle_gamma   90.00
#
_symmetry.space_group_name_H-M   'P 1'
#
loop_
_entity.id
_entity.type
_entity.pdbx_description
1 polymer ?
#
loop_
_entity_poly.entity_id
_entity_poly.type
_entity_poly.pdbx_seq_one_letter_code
_entity_poly.pdbx_strand_id
1 'polypeptide(L)'
;MAKKIELDYTKDSNLFDTTAKEWAEAIDKTKKTQARNFYEKVLELESKSKNEEWQNVLPFVKMLNSKVAYGVSRKVVSSEFQDMMTQCISQVNIKDDLKVFKLFFEAVLGFFKGSN
;
A
#
# COMPACT_ATOMS: atom_id res chain seq x y z
N MET A 1 -13.83 -8.29 9.17
CA MET A 1 -12.50 -8.68 8.75
C MET A 1 -12.26 -8.24 7.31
N ALA A 2 -11.10 -7.67 7.03
CA ALA A 2 -10.84 -7.14 5.70
C ALA A 2 -10.58 -8.28 4.71
N LYS A 3 -11.10 -8.11 3.50
CA LYS A 3 -10.95 -9.07 2.42
C LYS A 3 -9.49 -9.17 1.98
N LYS A 4 -9.03 -10.39 1.66
CA LYS A 4 -7.70 -10.59 1.09
C LYS A 4 -7.55 -9.70 -0.16
N ILE A 5 -6.40 -9.07 -0.31
CA ILE A 5 -6.15 -8.15 -1.41
C ILE A 5 -5.73 -8.92 -2.65
N GLU A 6 -6.40 -8.61 -3.76
CA GLU A 6 -6.00 -9.08 -5.08
C GLU A 6 -5.83 -7.84 -5.94
N LEU A 7 -4.59 -7.48 -6.27
CA LEU A 7 -4.29 -6.26 -7.02
C LEU A 7 -4.59 -6.43 -8.52
N ASP A 8 -5.84 -6.76 -8.81
CA ASP A 8 -6.31 -6.94 -10.18
C ASP A 8 -7.77 -6.51 -10.23
N TYR A 9 -8.00 -5.28 -10.69
CA TYR A 9 -9.35 -4.73 -10.72
C TYR A 9 -10.26 -5.43 -11.72
N THR A 10 -9.70 -6.26 -12.61
CA THR A 10 -10.54 -7.08 -13.51
C THR A 10 -11.13 -8.28 -12.78
N LYS A 11 -10.52 -8.69 -11.66
CA LYS A 11 -11.01 -9.80 -10.83
C LYS A 11 -11.77 -9.32 -9.61
N ASP A 12 -11.45 -8.12 -9.11
CA ASP A 12 -12.14 -7.50 -7.99
C ASP A 12 -12.61 -6.11 -8.43
N SER A 13 -13.85 -6.02 -8.88
CA SER A 13 -14.42 -4.75 -9.33
C SER A 13 -14.62 -3.76 -8.19
N ASN A 14 -14.52 -4.22 -6.94
CA ASN A 14 -14.67 -3.37 -5.76
C ASN A 14 -13.32 -3.05 -5.11
N LEU A 15 -12.21 -3.34 -5.80
CA LEU A 15 -10.86 -3.15 -5.25
C LEU A 15 -10.66 -1.73 -4.70
N PHE A 16 -11.12 -0.72 -5.44
CA PHE A 16 -10.95 0.69 -5.07
C PHE A 16 -12.14 1.25 -4.31
N ASP A 17 -13.11 0.42 -3.94
CA ASP A 17 -14.32 0.84 -3.23
C ASP A 17 -14.44 0.02 -1.94
N THR A 18 -15.29 -0.99 -1.91
CA THR A 18 -15.58 -1.76 -0.69
C THR A 18 -14.34 -2.41 -0.11
N THR A 19 -13.50 -3.00 -0.94
CA THR A 19 -12.26 -3.64 -0.48
C THR A 19 -11.34 -2.60 0.17
N ALA A 20 -11.16 -1.45 -0.48
CA ALA A 20 -10.34 -0.37 0.07
C ALA A 20 -10.93 0.16 1.38
N LYS A 21 -12.24 0.30 1.45
CA LYS A 21 -12.91 0.78 2.67
C LYS A 21 -12.68 -0.18 3.84
N GLU A 22 -12.81 -1.48 3.60
CA GLU A 22 -12.57 -2.48 4.65
C GLU A 22 -11.14 -2.40 5.18
N TRP A 23 -10.17 -2.21 4.29
CA TRP A 23 -8.78 -2.08 4.70
C TRP A 23 -8.53 -0.76 5.43
N ALA A 24 -9.17 0.33 5.00
CA ALA A 24 -9.08 1.60 5.70
C ALA A 24 -9.54 1.46 7.15
N GLU A 25 -10.61 0.69 7.37
CA GLU A 25 -11.11 0.42 8.73
C GLU A 25 -10.15 -0.49 9.50
N ALA A 26 -9.59 -1.51 8.83
CA ALA A 26 -8.68 -2.45 9.45
C ALA A 26 -7.39 -1.79 9.94
N ILE A 27 -6.89 -0.80 9.20
CA ILE A 27 -5.62 -0.13 9.53
C ILE A 27 -5.81 1.13 10.38
N ASP A 28 -6.99 1.31 10.96
CA ASP A 28 -7.40 2.56 11.62
C ASP A 28 -6.49 2.99 12.77
N LYS A 29 -5.75 2.06 13.38
CA LYS A 29 -4.82 2.39 14.48
C LYS A 29 -3.49 2.95 13.98
N THR A 30 -3.24 2.91 12.67
CA THR A 30 -2.02 3.48 12.09
C THR A 30 -2.08 5.01 12.16
N LYS A 31 -0.97 5.64 12.49
CA LYS A 31 -0.89 7.10 12.54
C LYS A 31 -1.07 7.68 11.13
N LYS A 32 -1.87 8.74 11.03
CA LYS A 32 -2.16 9.40 9.75
C LYS A 32 -0.91 9.81 9.02
N THR A 33 0.04 10.41 9.73
CA THR A 33 1.29 10.88 9.11
C THR A 33 2.10 9.73 8.54
N GLN A 34 2.10 8.58 9.22
CA GLN A 34 2.85 7.41 8.75
C GLN A 34 2.22 6.80 7.51
N ALA A 35 0.90 6.63 7.51
CA ALA A 35 0.20 6.10 6.34
C ALA A 35 0.44 6.99 5.12
N ARG A 36 0.34 8.32 5.31
CA ARG A 36 0.59 9.27 4.22
C ARG A 36 2.03 9.22 3.73
N ASN A 37 2.99 9.11 4.64
CA ASN A 37 4.41 9.04 4.26
C ASN A 37 4.69 7.80 3.40
N PHE A 38 4.09 6.66 3.75
CA PHE A 38 4.25 5.45 2.95
C PHE A 38 3.59 5.61 1.58
N TYR A 39 2.42 6.24 1.53
CA TYR A 39 1.76 6.51 0.26
C TYR A 39 2.63 7.39 -0.64
N GLU A 40 3.25 8.43 -0.08
CA GLU A 40 4.13 9.32 -0.86
C GLU A 40 5.33 8.56 -1.41
N LYS A 41 5.87 7.59 -0.68
CA LYS A 41 6.95 6.75 -1.19
C LYS A 41 6.49 5.88 -2.35
N VAL A 42 5.27 5.34 -2.29
CA VAL A 42 4.70 4.57 -3.40
C VAL A 42 4.51 5.47 -4.62
N LEU A 43 4.00 6.70 -4.43
CA LEU A 43 3.85 7.68 -5.49
C LEU A 43 5.20 7.99 -6.16
N GLU A 44 6.23 8.20 -5.34
CA GLU A 44 7.57 8.51 -5.83
C GLU A 44 8.12 7.38 -6.68
N LEU A 45 7.97 6.13 -6.21
CA LEU A 45 8.44 4.96 -6.94
C LEU A 45 7.66 4.75 -8.24
N GLU A 46 6.35 4.97 -8.21
CA GLU A 46 5.53 4.85 -9.41
C GLU A 46 5.92 5.92 -10.44
N SER A 47 6.20 7.12 -9.98
CA SER A 47 6.67 8.18 -10.87
C SER A 47 8.02 7.83 -11.51
N LYS A 48 8.95 7.30 -10.71
CA LYS A 48 10.26 6.88 -11.23
C LYS A 48 10.12 5.76 -12.26
N SER A 49 9.15 4.87 -12.08
CA SER A 49 8.96 3.74 -12.99
C SER A 49 8.62 4.19 -14.41
N LYS A 50 8.19 5.43 -14.59
CA LYS A 50 7.86 5.96 -15.92
C LYS A 50 9.10 6.31 -16.73
N ASN A 51 10.24 6.56 -16.06
CA ASN A 51 11.45 7.06 -16.70
C ASN A 51 12.69 6.17 -16.49
N GLU A 52 12.60 5.18 -15.60
CA GLU A 52 13.72 4.31 -15.27
C GLU A 52 13.40 2.86 -15.62
N GLU A 53 14.45 2.06 -15.81
CA GLU A 53 14.29 0.64 -16.01
C GLU A 53 13.60 0.01 -14.80
N TRP A 54 12.62 -0.85 -15.06
CA TRP A 54 11.85 -1.49 -13.98
C TRP A 54 12.75 -2.22 -12.99
N GLN A 55 13.81 -2.85 -13.46
CA GLN A 55 14.76 -3.57 -12.60
C GLN A 55 15.45 -2.65 -11.59
N ASN A 56 15.46 -1.34 -11.84
CA ASN A 56 16.05 -0.36 -10.93
C ASN A 56 15.01 0.19 -9.95
N VAL A 57 13.73 -0.10 -10.15
CA VAL A 57 12.65 0.38 -9.30
C VAL A 57 12.15 -0.72 -8.35
N LEU A 58 11.98 -1.93 -8.86
CA LEU A 58 11.39 -3.03 -8.09
C LEU A 58 12.10 -3.31 -6.75
N PRO A 59 13.44 -3.32 -6.67
CA PRO A 59 14.09 -3.57 -5.37
C PRO A 59 13.68 -2.54 -4.31
N PHE A 60 13.43 -1.30 -4.69
CA PHE A 60 13.02 -0.26 -3.74
C PHE A 60 11.56 -0.39 -3.34
N VAL A 61 10.72 -0.97 -4.21
CA VAL A 61 9.36 -1.35 -3.82
C VAL A 61 9.43 -2.42 -2.74
N LYS A 62 10.25 -3.45 -2.95
CA LYS A 62 10.42 -4.54 -1.98
C LYS A 62 11.01 -4.04 -0.66
N MET A 63 11.87 -3.02 -0.71
CA MET A 63 12.46 -2.42 0.49
C MET A 63 11.40 -1.81 1.42
N LEU A 64 10.24 -1.44 0.90
CA LEU A 64 9.16 -0.91 1.74
C LEU A 64 8.78 -1.88 2.85
N ASN A 65 8.95 -3.19 2.62
CA ASN A 65 8.67 -4.19 3.66
C ASN A 65 9.49 -3.96 4.93
N SER A 66 10.78 -3.64 4.79
CA SER A 66 11.62 -3.39 5.96
C SER A 66 11.23 -2.09 6.66
N LYS A 67 10.85 -1.08 5.90
CA LYS A 67 10.42 0.19 6.48
C LYS A 67 9.11 0.04 7.24
N VAL A 68 8.19 -0.77 6.73
CA VAL A 68 6.93 -1.06 7.41
C VAL A 68 7.19 -1.84 8.71
N ALA A 69 8.06 -2.86 8.65
CA ALA A 69 8.41 -3.66 9.83
C ALA A 69 9.00 -2.77 10.93
N TYR A 70 9.86 -1.83 10.54
CA TYR A 70 10.43 -0.85 11.49
C TYR A 70 9.32 0.00 12.11
N GLY A 71 8.35 0.44 11.30
CA GLY A 71 7.22 1.22 11.81
C GLY A 71 6.36 0.44 12.80
N VAL A 72 6.18 -0.86 12.59
CA VAL A 72 5.45 -1.71 13.55
C VAL A 72 6.22 -1.79 14.87
N SER A 73 7.55 -2.00 14.81
CA SER A 73 8.35 -2.10 16.03
C SER A 73 8.34 -0.79 16.82
N ARG A 74 8.22 0.35 16.15
CA ARG A 74 8.11 1.67 16.78
C ARG A 74 6.67 2.01 17.18
N LYS A 75 5.71 1.13 16.88
CA LYS A 75 4.29 1.32 17.23
C LYS A 75 3.65 2.55 16.54
N VAL A 76 4.15 2.92 15.37
CA VAL A 76 3.58 4.03 14.59
C VAL A 76 2.69 3.54 13.43
N VAL A 77 2.81 2.26 13.06
CA VAL A 77 1.88 1.62 12.13
C VAL A 77 1.38 0.32 12.76
N SER A 78 0.16 -0.07 12.43
CA SER A 78 -0.45 -1.27 13.01
C SER A 78 0.03 -2.52 12.30
N SER A 79 -0.18 -3.68 12.94
CA SER A 79 0.11 -4.97 12.31
C SER A 79 -0.79 -5.20 11.10
N GLU A 80 -2.02 -4.66 11.12
CA GLU A 80 -2.94 -4.73 9.98
C GLU A 80 -2.40 -3.94 8.80
N PHE A 81 -1.78 -2.79 9.06
CA PHE A 81 -1.14 -2.00 8.01
C PHE A 81 0.01 -2.80 7.39
N GLN A 82 0.79 -3.48 8.20
CA GLN A 82 1.85 -4.35 7.71
C GLN A 82 1.28 -5.46 6.82
N ASP A 83 0.17 -6.07 7.24
CA ASP A 83 -0.50 -7.11 6.46
C ASP A 83 -0.92 -6.56 5.09
N MET A 84 -1.56 -5.40 5.07
CA MET A 84 -1.96 -4.74 3.81
C MET A 84 -0.76 -4.52 2.89
N MET A 85 0.31 -3.93 3.43
CA MET A 85 1.50 -3.63 2.63
C MET A 85 2.17 -4.90 2.12
N THR A 86 2.30 -5.91 2.97
CA THR A 86 2.90 -7.18 2.57
C THR A 86 2.13 -7.83 1.44
N GLN A 87 0.80 -7.86 1.53
CA GLN A 87 -0.03 -8.43 0.47
C GLN A 87 0.15 -7.66 -0.84
N CYS A 88 0.14 -6.34 -0.77
CA CYS A 88 0.29 -5.51 -1.97
C CYS A 88 1.67 -5.67 -2.60
N ILE A 89 2.72 -5.54 -1.80
CA ILE A 89 4.09 -5.59 -2.30
C ILE A 89 4.39 -6.95 -2.94
N SER A 90 3.88 -8.03 -2.35
CA SER A 90 4.10 -9.38 -2.89
C SER A 90 3.51 -9.56 -4.28
N GLN A 91 2.55 -8.73 -4.66
CA GLN A 91 1.88 -8.82 -5.96
C GLN A 91 2.45 -7.86 -7.00
N VAL A 92 3.45 -7.06 -6.63
CA VAL A 92 4.09 -6.14 -7.57
C VAL A 92 5.24 -6.87 -8.26
N ASN A 93 5.03 -7.27 -9.50
CA ASN A 93 6.01 -7.99 -10.31
C ASN A 93 6.42 -7.21 -11.56
N ILE A 94 5.49 -6.45 -12.12
CA ILE A 94 5.73 -5.62 -13.30
C ILE A 94 5.29 -4.20 -13.00
N LYS A 95 5.66 -3.28 -13.87
CA LYS A 95 5.39 -1.85 -13.72
C LYS A 95 3.90 -1.55 -13.54
N ASP A 96 3.04 -2.24 -14.28
CA ASP A 96 1.60 -2.01 -14.20
C ASP A 96 1.03 -2.38 -12.83
N ASP A 97 1.63 -3.37 -12.15
CA ASP A 97 1.19 -3.75 -10.81
C ASP A 97 1.44 -2.63 -9.80
N LEU A 98 2.53 -1.89 -9.96
CA LEU A 98 2.85 -0.77 -9.08
C LEU A 98 1.80 0.33 -9.22
N LYS A 99 1.33 0.57 -10.45
CA LYS A 99 0.27 1.54 -10.70
C LYS A 99 -1.02 1.14 -9.99
N VAL A 100 -1.37 -0.14 -10.05
CA VAL A 100 -2.58 -0.65 -9.37
C VAL A 100 -2.43 -0.55 -7.85
N PHE A 101 -1.23 -0.86 -7.32
CA PHE A 101 -0.94 -0.70 -5.90
C PHE A 101 -1.14 0.76 -5.48
N LYS A 102 -0.60 1.69 -6.25
CA LYS A 102 -0.77 3.12 -5.97
C LYS A 102 -2.25 3.50 -5.92
N LEU A 103 -3.02 3.05 -6.89
CA LEU A 103 -4.45 3.37 -6.95
C LEU A 103 -5.23 2.76 -5.77
N PHE A 104 -4.89 1.54 -5.39
CA PHE A 104 -5.53 0.91 -4.24
C PHE A 104 -5.21 1.67 -2.95
N PHE A 105 -3.95 2.02 -2.74
CA PHE A 105 -3.52 2.76 -1.56
C PHE A 105 -4.20 4.13 -1.51
N GLU A 106 -4.30 4.79 -2.65
CA GLU A 106 -5.01 6.08 -2.75
C GLU A 106 -6.47 5.92 -2.32
N ALA A 107 -7.14 4.87 -2.79
CA ALA A 107 -8.53 4.59 -2.42
C ALA A 107 -8.65 4.30 -0.93
N VAL A 108 -7.72 3.52 -0.35
CA VAL A 108 -7.69 3.26 1.09
C VAL A 108 -7.61 4.57 1.87
N LEU A 109 -6.70 5.46 1.46
CA LEU A 109 -6.53 6.74 2.16
C LEU A 109 -7.76 7.63 2.05
N GLY A 110 -8.54 7.48 0.97
CA GLY A 110 -9.78 8.22 0.82
C GLY A 110 -10.81 7.88 1.89
N PHE A 111 -10.81 6.64 2.37
CA PHE A 111 -11.71 6.18 3.44
C PHE A 111 -11.06 6.20 4.82
N PHE A 112 -9.76 6.39 4.89
CA PHE A 112 -8.98 6.22 6.12
C PHE A 112 -9.16 7.40 7.07
N LYS A 113 -9.43 7.10 8.34
CA LYS A 113 -9.52 8.11 9.39
C LYS A 113 -8.22 8.18 10.19
N GLY A 114 -7.70 7.03 10.58
CA GLY A 114 -6.41 6.95 11.25
C GLY A 114 -6.38 7.51 12.65
N SER A 115 -5.23 7.40 13.28
CA SER A 115 -4.98 7.96 14.60
C SER A 115 -3.96 9.10 14.51
N ASN A 116 -3.97 9.96 15.50
CA ASN A 116 -2.99 11.05 15.59
C ASN A 116 -1.73 10.63 16.34
#